data_ccc513cdb4a1681bfdce4799c75e834d
#
_entry.id   ccc513cdb4a1681bfdce4799c75e834d
#
_cell.length_a   1.000
_cell.length_b   1.000
_cell.length_c   1.000
_cell.angle_alpha   90.00
_cell.angle_beta   90.00
_cell.angle_gamma   90.00
#
_symmetry.space_group_name_H-M   'P 1'
#
loop_
_entity.id
_entity.type
_entity.pdbx_description
1 polymer ?
#
loop_
_entity_poly.entity_id
_entity_poly.type
_entity_poly.pdbx_seq_one_letter_code
_entity_poly.pdbx_strand_id
1 'polypeptide(L)'
;MNIKIGDFVKGITNDYCITNTKMTRGLVVAATDTRIDVKVLEHDQGETGTYTVDPSKFQVIGHQKPFDRTAVIDLLKQGCKKAVLDYNLRGADLRGADLSNANLRDADLRGANLRGADLRGADLSNANLRDADLSNANLRDANLRGADLSNANLWGADLRGANLRGANLRGADLSNANLWGADLRGANLRGANLRDANLRDADLSGADLDYSCCPLWCGSLHFKADKRLACQLAYHLCSMQCDDADYIKMRNSILGFANQFHRVDECGELKEWEI
;
A
#
# COMPACT_ATOMS: atom_id res chain seq x y z
N MET A 1 -11.65 -18.57 29.42
CA MET A 1 -12.41 -18.38 28.18
C MET A 1 -11.41 -18.46 27.02
N ASN A 2 -11.57 -19.37 26.08
CA ASN A 2 -10.58 -19.54 25.00
C ASN A 2 -10.93 -18.60 23.83
N ILE A 3 -10.48 -17.36 23.91
CA ILE A 3 -10.61 -16.40 22.79
C ILE A 3 -9.47 -16.66 21.80
N LYS A 4 -9.82 -16.82 20.51
CA LYS A 4 -8.87 -17.17 19.43
C LYS A 4 -8.83 -16.07 18.37
N ILE A 5 -7.74 -16.05 17.60
CA ILE A 5 -7.63 -15.20 16.40
C ILE A 5 -8.81 -15.52 15.47
N GLY A 6 -9.47 -14.48 14.96
CA GLY A 6 -10.66 -14.59 14.13
C GLY A 6 -11.99 -14.58 14.88
N ASP A 7 -11.98 -14.52 16.23
CA ASP A 7 -13.20 -14.35 17.01
C ASP A 7 -13.72 -12.92 16.91
N PHE A 8 -15.04 -12.79 16.78
CA PHE A 8 -15.71 -11.51 17.01
C PHE A 8 -16.04 -11.38 18.50
N VAL A 9 -15.71 -10.24 19.07
CA VAL A 9 -15.88 -9.97 20.50
C VAL A 9 -16.62 -8.65 20.73
N LYS A 10 -17.30 -8.56 21.88
CA LYS A 10 -17.86 -7.31 22.42
C LYS A 10 -17.45 -7.15 23.88
N GLY A 11 -17.38 -5.91 24.37
CA GLY A 11 -17.15 -5.65 25.79
C GLY A 11 -18.28 -6.18 26.65
N ILE A 12 -17.97 -6.79 27.79
CA ILE A 12 -18.94 -7.36 28.75
C ILE A 12 -19.50 -6.27 29.68
N THR A 13 -18.70 -5.24 29.99
CA THR A 13 -19.04 -4.16 30.90
C THR A 13 -19.09 -2.81 30.20
N ASN A 14 -19.96 -1.91 30.69
CA ASN A 14 -20.04 -0.53 30.17
C ASN A 14 -18.79 0.32 30.47
N ASP A 15 -17.90 -0.19 31.37
CA ASP A 15 -16.71 0.52 31.81
C ASP A 15 -15.49 0.31 30.88
N TYR A 16 -15.63 -0.55 29.87
CA TYR A 16 -14.51 -0.82 28.96
C TYR A 16 -14.63 0.08 27.75
N CYS A 17 -14.12 1.29 27.93
CA CYS A 17 -13.98 2.28 26.86
C CYS A 17 -12.57 2.24 26.31
N ILE A 18 -12.44 1.98 25.03
CA ILE A 18 -11.26 2.37 24.27
C ILE A 18 -11.49 3.84 23.93
N THR A 19 -10.68 4.77 24.46
CA THR A 19 -10.83 6.23 24.23
C THR A 19 -12.18 6.87 24.63
N ASN A 20 -12.76 6.52 25.78
CA ASN A 20 -14.05 7.02 26.30
C ASN A 20 -15.31 6.65 25.50
N THR A 21 -15.24 5.71 24.60
CA THR A 21 -16.36 5.30 23.74
C THR A 21 -16.50 3.78 23.70
N LYS A 22 -17.72 3.29 23.54
CA LYS A 22 -18.06 1.87 23.67
C LYS A 22 -17.81 1.12 22.37
N MET A 23 -16.92 0.12 22.40
CA MET A 23 -16.75 -0.83 21.30
C MET A 23 -17.94 -1.80 21.29
N THR A 24 -18.68 -1.85 20.19
CA THR A 24 -19.81 -2.76 20.01
C THR A 24 -19.40 -4.07 19.33
N ARG A 25 -18.37 -4.03 18.49
CA ARG A 25 -17.83 -5.21 17.82
C ARG A 25 -16.34 -5.05 17.52
N GLY A 26 -15.56 -6.06 17.84
CA GLY A 26 -14.14 -6.16 17.49
C GLY A 26 -13.79 -7.53 16.93
N LEU A 27 -12.74 -7.58 16.12
CA LEU A 27 -12.14 -8.81 15.60
C LEU A 27 -10.81 -9.06 16.30
N VAL A 28 -10.63 -10.25 16.87
CA VAL A 28 -9.35 -10.66 17.48
C VAL A 28 -8.34 -10.93 16.37
N VAL A 29 -7.27 -10.14 16.33
CA VAL A 29 -6.19 -10.25 15.33
C VAL A 29 -4.92 -10.88 15.88
N ALA A 30 -4.75 -10.87 17.21
CA ALA A 30 -3.71 -11.63 17.91
C ALA A 30 -4.24 -12.06 19.27
N ALA A 31 -3.78 -13.20 19.81
CA ALA A 31 -4.19 -13.70 21.09
C ALA A 31 -3.06 -14.45 21.80
N THR A 32 -2.93 -14.20 23.13
CA THR A 32 -2.12 -14.95 24.07
C THR A 32 -2.98 -15.34 25.27
N ASP A 33 -2.45 -16.08 26.24
CA ASP A 33 -3.20 -16.47 27.44
C ASP A 33 -3.66 -15.28 28.29
N THR A 34 -2.95 -14.15 28.19
CA THR A 34 -3.18 -12.97 29.05
C THR A 34 -3.60 -11.71 28.32
N ARG A 35 -3.51 -11.67 26.99
CA ARG A 35 -3.82 -10.49 26.17
C ARG A 35 -4.39 -10.88 24.83
N ILE A 36 -5.27 -10.02 24.30
CA ILE A 36 -5.77 -10.09 22.93
C ILE A 36 -5.60 -8.72 22.26
N ASP A 37 -5.22 -8.73 20.98
CA ASP A 37 -5.29 -7.55 20.14
C ASP A 37 -6.61 -7.57 19.37
N VAL A 38 -7.41 -6.53 19.55
CA VAL A 38 -8.74 -6.42 18.96
C VAL A 38 -8.76 -5.28 17.95
N LYS A 39 -9.04 -5.59 16.68
CA LYS A 39 -9.37 -4.60 15.67
C LYS A 39 -10.81 -4.18 15.84
N VAL A 40 -11.06 -2.90 16.12
CA VAL A 40 -12.43 -2.36 16.28
C VAL A 40 -13.10 -2.30 14.92
N LEU A 41 -14.21 -2.98 14.76
CA LEU A 41 -15.02 -3.02 13.54
C LEU A 41 -16.24 -2.09 13.64
N GLU A 42 -16.83 -1.99 14.82
CA GLU A 42 -18.02 -1.17 15.07
C GLU A 42 -17.82 -0.39 16.37
N HIS A 43 -17.97 0.91 16.27
CA HIS A 43 -17.84 1.84 17.35
C HIS A 43 -18.96 2.88 17.27
N ASP A 44 -19.50 3.31 18.39
CA ASP A 44 -20.59 4.28 18.46
C ASP A 44 -20.22 5.68 17.89
N GLN A 45 -18.92 6.02 17.87
CA GLN A 45 -18.41 7.27 17.30
C GLN A 45 -17.56 7.11 16.04
N GLY A 46 -17.56 5.93 15.41
CA GLY A 46 -16.87 5.68 14.15
C GLY A 46 -15.36 5.52 14.25
N GLU A 47 -14.80 5.38 15.45
CA GLU A 47 -13.37 5.13 15.64
C GLU A 47 -12.98 3.72 15.18
N THR A 48 -11.81 3.61 14.57
CA THR A 48 -11.21 2.34 14.13
C THR A 48 -9.77 2.26 14.64
N GLY A 49 -9.30 1.05 14.93
CA GLY A 49 -7.95 0.83 15.41
C GLY A 49 -7.74 -0.60 15.87
N THR A 50 -6.50 -0.94 16.21
CA THR A 50 -6.16 -2.21 16.88
C THR A 50 -5.66 -1.90 18.28
N TYR A 51 -6.21 -2.58 19.26
CA TYR A 51 -5.94 -2.34 20.68
C TYR A 51 -5.62 -3.66 21.39
N THR A 52 -4.61 -3.62 22.26
CA THR A 52 -4.27 -4.75 23.12
C THR A 52 -5.09 -4.66 24.40
N VAL A 53 -5.87 -5.70 24.71
CA VAL A 53 -6.84 -5.69 25.80
C VAL A 53 -6.83 -7.00 26.58
N ASP A 54 -7.42 -6.97 27.79
CA ASP A 54 -7.61 -8.14 28.66
C ASP A 54 -8.76 -9.02 28.14
N PRO A 55 -8.50 -10.31 27.81
CA PRO A 55 -9.52 -11.24 27.29
C PRO A 55 -10.73 -11.40 28.21
N SER A 56 -10.56 -11.27 29.52
CA SER A 56 -11.63 -11.46 30.51
C SER A 56 -12.75 -10.42 30.42
N LYS A 57 -12.49 -9.31 29.73
CA LYS A 57 -13.44 -8.19 29.56
C LYS A 57 -14.33 -8.32 28.33
N PHE A 58 -14.17 -9.40 27.57
CA PHE A 58 -14.85 -9.57 26.27
C PHE A 58 -15.62 -10.89 26.18
N GLN A 59 -16.71 -10.86 25.46
CA GLN A 59 -17.51 -12.03 25.13
C GLN A 59 -17.37 -12.34 23.64
N VAL A 60 -17.09 -13.60 23.31
CA VAL A 60 -17.15 -14.08 21.91
C VAL A 60 -18.60 -14.04 21.45
N ILE A 61 -18.85 -13.34 20.33
CA ILE A 61 -20.17 -13.22 19.70
C ILE A 61 -20.25 -13.92 18.34
N GLY A 62 -19.13 -14.46 17.88
CA GLY A 62 -19.04 -15.19 16.62
C GLY A 62 -17.60 -15.46 16.23
N HIS A 63 -17.42 -16.14 15.10
CA HIS A 63 -16.13 -16.41 14.47
C HIS A 63 -16.13 -15.87 13.06
N GLN A 64 -14.95 -15.45 12.56
CA GLN A 64 -14.77 -15.10 11.18
C GLN A 64 -15.06 -16.33 10.29
N LYS A 65 -15.91 -16.16 9.29
CA LYS A 65 -16.25 -17.24 8.37
C LYS A 65 -15.04 -17.61 7.50
N PRO A 66 -14.87 -18.88 7.13
CA PRO A 66 -13.91 -19.25 6.10
C PRO A 66 -14.25 -18.51 4.79
N PHE A 67 -13.23 -18.27 3.96
CA PHE A 67 -13.43 -17.59 2.69
C PHE A 67 -14.34 -18.40 1.76
N ASP A 68 -15.43 -17.79 1.33
CA ASP A 68 -16.31 -18.26 0.26
C ASP A 68 -16.31 -17.21 -0.85
N ARG A 69 -15.68 -17.55 -1.98
CA ARG A 69 -15.48 -16.63 -3.11
C ARG A 69 -16.81 -16.07 -3.64
N THR A 70 -17.79 -16.95 -3.85
CA THR A 70 -19.08 -16.55 -4.43
C THR A 70 -19.83 -15.63 -3.48
N ALA A 71 -19.96 -16.01 -2.22
CA ALA A 71 -20.64 -15.22 -1.22
C ALA A 71 -19.97 -13.84 -1.01
N VAL A 72 -18.63 -13.79 -0.99
CA VAL A 72 -17.89 -12.54 -0.83
C VAL A 72 -18.09 -11.61 -2.02
N ILE A 73 -17.99 -12.12 -3.26
CA ILE A 73 -18.19 -11.31 -4.47
C ILE A 73 -19.62 -10.76 -4.52
N ASP A 74 -20.62 -11.60 -4.22
CA ASP A 74 -22.02 -11.17 -4.22
C ASP A 74 -22.31 -10.09 -3.18
N LEU A 75 -21.75 -10.21 -1.97
CA LEU A 75 -21.86 -9.21 -0.92
C LEU A 75 -21.19 -7.89 -1.29
N LEU A 76 -20.03 -7.94 -1.95
CA LEU A 76 -19.33 -6.76 -2.44
C LEU A 76 -20.13 -6.03 -3.52
N LYS A 77 -20.71 -6.76 -4.47
CA LYS A 77 -21.60 -6.21 -5.52
C LYS A 77 -22.86 -5.56 -4.93
N GLN A 78 -23.37 -6.08 -3.84
CA GLN A 78 -24.54 -5.51 -3.12
C GLN A 78 -24.17 -4.32 -2.22
N GLY A 79 -22.88 -3.92 -2.17
CA GLY A 79 -22.39 -2.85 -1.30
C GLY A 79 -22.43 -3.19 0.20
N CYS A 80 -22.56 -4.48 0.55
CA CYS A 80 -22.67 -4.98 1.94
C CYS A 80 -21.28 -5.03 2.62
N LYS A 81 -20.66 -3.89 2.85
CA LYS A 81 -19.33 -3.77 3.46
C LYS A 81 -19.16 -4.59 4.75
N LYS A 82 -20.14 -4.50 5.68
CA LYS A 82 -20.06 -5.17 6.98
C LYS A 82 -19.98 -6.69 6.85
N ALA A 83 -20.75 -7.26 5.94
CA ALA A 83 -20.81 -8.70 5.75
C ALA A 83 -19.54 -9.30 5.17
N VAL A 84 -18.77 -8.54 4.37
CA VAL A 84 -17.49 -8.99 3.80
C VAL A 84 -16.41 -9.12 4.87
N LEU A 85 -16.42 -8.25 5.89
CA LEU A 85 -15.47 -8.33 7.01
C LEU A 85 -15.69 -9.58 7.87
N ASP A 86 -16.83 -10.27 7.73
CA ASP A 86 -17.10 -11.55 8.41
C ASP A 86 -16.31 -12.71 7.81
N TYR A 87 -15.74 -12.53 6.60
CA TYR A 87 -14.93 -13.55 5.93
C TYR A 87 -13.43 -13.29 6.11
N ASN A 88 -12.67 -14.38 6.21
CA ASN A 88 -11.23 -14.32 6.17
C ASN A 88 -10.76 -14.17 4.72
N LEU A 89 -10.34 -12.95 4.32
CA LEU A 89 -9.85 -12.67 2.96
C LEU A 89 -8.35 -12.93 2.80
N ARG A 90 -7.67 -13.31 3.87
CA ARG A 90 -6.24 -13.62 3.81
C ARG A 90 -5.99 -14.86 2.96
N GLY A 91 -5.13 -14.71 1.94
CA GLY A 91 -4.87 -15.77 0.97
C GLY A 91 -6.05 -16.12 0.05
N ALA A 92 -7.11 -15.29 0.04
CA ALA A 92 -8.31 -15.54 -0.75
C ALA A 92 -8.02 -15.58 -2.25
N ASP A 93 -8.65 -16.50 -2.97
CA ASP A 93 -8.62 -16.54 -4.44
C ASP A 93 -9.72 -15.65 -5.02
N LEU A 94 -9.33 -14.45 -5.43
CA LEU A 94 -10.19 -13.43 -6.06
C LEU A 94 -9.79 -13.15 -7.52
N ARG A 95 -9.12 -14.09 -8.18
CA ARG A 95 -8.67 -13.94 -9.58
C ARG A 95 -9.82 -13.58 -10.51
N GLY A 96 -9.63 -12.53 -11.31
CA GLY A 96 -10.61 -12.06 -12.28
C GLY A 96 -11.96 -11.66 -11.67
N ALA A 97 -12.03 -11.46 -10.34
CA ALA A 97 -13.26 -11.01 -9.70
C ALA A 97 -13.63 -9.59 -10.12
N ASP A 98 -14.92 -9.34 -10.34
CA ASP A 98 -15.44 -7.98 -10.46
C ASP A 98 -15.65 -7.40 -9.05
N LEU A 99 -14.75 -6.52 -8.65
CA LEU A 99 -14.73 -5.81 -7.38
C LEU A 99 -14.82 -4.29 -7.63
N SER A 100 -15.33 -3.89 -8.79
CA SER A 100 -15.46 -2.49 -9.15
C SER A 100 -16.32 -1.73 -8.14
N ASN A 101 -15.84 -0.58 -7.70
CA ASN A 101 -16.43 0.25 -6.65
C ASN A 101 -16.65 -0.46 -5.30
N ALA A 102 -16.03 -1.63 -5.08
CA ALA A 102 -16.14 -2.35 -3.83
C ALA A 102 -15.52 -1.58 -2.67
N ASN A 103 -16.12 -1.69 -1.50
CA ASN A 103 -15.56 -1.14 -0.28
C ASN A 103 -14.76 -2.21 0.48
N LEU A 104 -13.44 -2.18 0.29
CA LEU A 104 -12.44 -3.04 0.93
C LEU A 104 -11.54 -2.28 1.92
N ARG A 105 -12.02 -1.13 2.38
CA ARG A 105 -11.31 -0.31 3.37
C ARG A 105 -11.00 -1.12 4.62
N ASP A 106 -9.75 -0.99 5.10
CA ASP A 106 -9.21 -1.70 6.27
C ASP A 106 -9.22 -3.25 6.14
N ALA A 107 -9.51 -3.83 4.96
CA ALA A 107 -9.55 -5.27 4.75
C ALA A 107 -8.17 -5.93 4.91
N ASP A 108 -8.14 -7.16 5.45
CA ASP A 108 -6.95 -8.00 5.47
C ASP A 108 -6.92 -8.93 4.25
N LEU A 109 -6.19 -8.49 3.22
CA LEU A 109 -6.01 -9.18 1.94
C LEU A 109 -4.58 -9.74 1.78
N ARG A 110 -3.87 -9.97 2.89
CA ARG A 110 -2.49 -10.49 2.85
C ARG A 110 -2.40 -11.79 2.08
N GLY A 111 -1.48 -11.82 1.09
CA GLY A 111 -1.28 -12.98 0.24
C GLY A 111 -2.49 -13.35 -0.63
N ALA A 112 -3.51 -12.51 -0.73
CA ALA A 112 -4.66 -12.77 -1.59
C ALA A 112 -4.24 -12.76 -3.07
N ASN A 113 -4.88 -13.60 -3.87
CA ASN A 113 -4.71 -13.63 -5.31
C ASN A 113 -5.80 -12.81 -5.99
N LEU A 114 -5.45 -11.60 -6.41
CA LEU A 114 -6.29 -10.62 -7.11
C LEU A 114 -5.90 -10.48 -8.60
N ARG A 115 -5.17 -11.45 -9.14
CA ARG A 115 -4.69 -11.42 -10.52
C ARG A 115 -5.84 -11.17 -11.51
N GLY A 116 -5.68 -10.11 -12.33
CA GLY A 116 -6.67 -9.72 -13.33
C GLY A 116 -8.03 -9.30 -12.76
N ALA A 117 -8.14 -9.05 -11.45
CA ALA A 117 -9.38 -8.55 -10.87
C ALA A 117 -9.70 -7.13 -11.35
N ASP A 118 -10.98 -6.82 -11.46
CA ASP A 118 -11.47 -5.46 -11.71
C ASP A 118 -11.73 -4.76 -10.38
N LEU A 119 -10.87 -3.82 -10.02
CA LEU A 119 -10.90 -3.01 -8.79
C LEU A 119 -11.13 -1.53 -9.10
N ARG A 120 -11.68 -1.19 -10.28
CA ARG A 120 -11.93 0.21 -10.66
C ARG A 120 -12.77 0.93 -9.62
N GLY A 121 -12.28 2.09 -9.15
CA GLY A 121 -12.98 2.90 -8.17
C GLY A 121 -13.15 2.25 -6.80
N ALA A 122 -12.55 1.08 -6.54
CA ALA A 122 -12.64 0.41 -5.26
C ALA A 122 -11.97 1.24 -4.14
N ASP A 123 -12.54 1.22 -2.94
CA ASP A 123 -11.93 1.78 -1.73
C ASP A 123 -11.13 0.70 -0.99
N LEU A 124 -9.81 0.74 -1.17
CA LEU A 124 -8.81 -0.10 -0.52
C LEU A 124 -8.02 0.70 0.53
N SER A 125 -8.53 1.86 0.97
CA SER A 125 -7.81 2.71 1.92
C SER A 125 -7.50 1.94 3.22
N ASN A 126 -6.23 2.06 3.66
CA ASN A 126 -5.65 1.34 4.79
C ASN A 126 -5.77 -0.20 4.72
N ALA A 127 -6.11 -0.80 3.58
CA ALA A 127 -6.13 -2.24 3.42
C ALA A 127 -4.72 -2.84 3.55
N ASN A 128 -4.63 -4.05 4.07
CA ASN A 128 -3.39 -4.81 4.10
C ASN A 128 -3.34 -5.78 2.91
N LEU A 129 -2.57 -5.41 1.90
CA LEU A 129 -2.34 -6.16 0.65
C LEU A 129 -0.92 -6.75 0.59
N ARG A 130 -0.27 -6.88 1.73
CA ARG A 130 1.09 -7.40 1.81
C ARG A 130 1.18 -8.78 1.16
N ASP A 131 2.21 -8.96 0.32
CA ASP A 131 2.48 -10.20 -0.41
C ASP A 131 1.30 -10.63 -1.35
N ALA A 132 0.33 -9.76 -1.65
CA ALA A 132 -0.79 -10.06 -2.55
C ALA A 132 -0.35 -10.07 -4.02
N ASP A 133 -1.03 -10.90 -4.83
CA ASP A 133 -0.86 -10.89 -6.29
C ASP A 133 -1.97 -10.05 -6.96
N LEU A 134 -1.60 -8.87 -7.43
CA LEU A 134 -2.43 -7.92 -8.17
C LEU A 134 -2.00 -7.82 -9.65
N SER A 135 -1.24 -8.82 -10.14
CA SER A 135 -0.74 -8.78 -11.52
C SER A 135 -1.88 -8.65 -12.53
N ASN A 136 -1.72 -7.72 -13.48
CA ASN A 136 -2.73 -7.36 -14.49
C ASN A 136 -4.09 -6.94 -13.91
N ALA A 137 -4.19 -6.59 -12.63
CA ALA A 137 -5.42 -6.06 -12.05
C ALA A 137 -5.74 -4.65 -12.58
N ASN A 138 -7.02 -4.33 -12.69
CA ASN A 138 -7.49 -3.01 -13.07
C ASN A 138 -7.82 -2.21 -11.80
N LEU A 139 -6.94 -1.31 -11.41
CA LEU A 139 -7.02 -0.45 -10.22
C LEU A 139 -7.27 1.03 -10.59
N ARG A 140 -7.84 1.29 -11.78
CA ARG A 140 -8.12 2.67 -12.22
C ARG A 140 -9.00 3.39 -11.22
N ASP A 141 -8.57 4.60 -10.86
CA ASP A 141 -9.29 5.48 -9.94
C ASP A 141 -9.55 4.86 -8.55
N ALA A 142 -8.87 3.74 -8.21
CA ALA A 142 -9.00 3.10 -6.91
C ALA A 142 -8.36 3.95 -5.80
N ASN A 143 -8.94 3.90 -4.61
CA ASN A 143 -8.40 4.56 -3.42
C ASN A 143 -7.55 3.57 -2.60
N LEU A 144 -6.23 3.68 -2.70
CA LEU A 144 -5.23 2.88 -1.98
C LEU A 144 -4.50 3.71 -0.90
N ARG A 145 -5.10 4.82 -0.48
CA ARG A 145 -4.46 5.72 0.50
C ARG A 145 -4.11 4.96 1.78
N GLY A 146 -2.82 5.00 2.16
CA GLY A 146 -2.30 4.35 3.36
C GLY A 146 -2.36 2.82 3.34
N ALA A 147 -2.66 2.19 2.20
CA ALA A 147 -2.65 0.73 2.07
C ALA A 147 -1.23 0.17 2.22
N ASP A 148 -1.11 -1.04 2.79
CA ASP A 148 0.15 -1.79 2.82
C ASP A 148 0.22 -2.77 1.65
N LEU A 149 1.00 -2.41 0.64
CA LEU A 149 1.29 -3.17 -0.58
C LEU A 149 2.73 -3.73 -0.55
N SER A 150 3.36 -3.82 0.63
CA SER A 150 4.74 -4.29 0.70
C SER A 150 4.87 -5.70 0.12
N ASN A 151 5.88 -5.87 -0.74
CA ASN A 151 6.16 -7.06 -1.53
C ASN A 151 4.99 -7.54 -2.42
N ALA A 152 3.97 -6.74 -2.67
CA ALA A 152 2.88 -7.11 -3.57
C ALA A 152 3.36 -7.19 -5.03
N ASN A 153 2.78 -8.10 -5.81
CA ASN A 153 3.00 -8.18 -7.24
C ASN A 153 1.94 -7.34 -7.98
N LEU A 154 2.36 -6.21 -8.55
CA LEU A 154 1.55 -5.28 -9.36
C LEU A 154 2.00 -5.28 -10.84
N TRP A 155 2.70 -6.33 -11.27
CA TRP A 155 3.16 -6.45 -12.65
C TRP A 155 2.02 -6.22 -13.65
N GLY A 156 2.22 -5.26 -14.57
CA GLY A 156 1.23 -4.94 -15.61
C GLY A 156 -0.11 -4.40 -15.10
N ALA A 157 -0.24 -4.05 -13.82
CA ALA A 157 -1.48 -3.50 -13.27
C ALA A 157 -1.80 -2.12 -13.85
N ASP A 158 -3.08 -1.82 -14.01
CA ASP A 158 -3.57 -0.51 -14.45
C ASP A 158 -3.96 0.33 -13.22
N LEU A 159 -3.08 1.26 -12.83
CA LEU A 159 -3.21 2.16 -11.68
C LEU A 159 -3.51 3.60 -12.08
N ARG A 160 -4.02 3.83 -13.30
CA ARG A 160 -4.29 5.19 -13.79
C ARG A 160 -5.24 5.94 -12.87
N GLY A 161 -4.83 7.14 -12.45
CA GLY A 161 -5.62 7.98 -11.57
C GLY A 161 -5.78 7.44 -10.14
N ALA A 162 -5.15 6.31 -9.78
CA ALA A 162 -5.26 5.73 -8.45
C ALA A 162 -4.66 6.65 -7.37
N ASN A 163 -5.28 6.68 -6.20
CA ASN A 163 -4.77 7.39 -5.03
C ASN A 163 -3.93 6.44 -4.16
N LEU A 164 -2.61 6.55 -4.26
CA LEU A 164 -1.60 5.78 -3.50
C LEU A 164 -0.93 6.64 -2.41
N ARG A 165 -1.53 7.76 -2.03
CA ARG A 165 -0.94 8.68 -1.06
C ARG A 165 -0.62 7.98 0.25
N GLY A 166 0.66 8.04 0.65
CA GLY A 166 1.14 7.42 1.88
C GLY A 166 1.07 5.89 1.89
N ALA A 167 0.83 5.24 0.76
CA ALA A 167 0.84 3.78 0.65
C ALA A 167 2.25 3.21 0.86
N ASN A 168 2.34 2.02 1.44
CA ASN A 168 3.59 1.29 1.58
C ASN A 168 3.76 0.30 0.41
N LEU A 169 4.61 0.65 -0.55
CA LEU A 169 4.95 -0.14 -1.75
C LEU A 169 6.38 -0.74 -1.65
N ARG A 170 6.93 -0.83 -0.44
CA ARG A 170 8.28 -1.34 -0.24
C ARG A 170 8.45 -2.73 -0.84
N GLY A 171 9.42 -2.87 -1.77
CA GLY A 171 9.72 -4.13 -2.43
C GLY A 171 8.63 -4.63 -3.38
N ALA A 172 7.60 -3.84 -3.68
CA ALA A 172 6.55 -4.21 -4.61
C ALA A 172 7.09 -4.30 -6.06
N ASP A 173 6.54 -5.22 -6.84
CA ASP A 173 6.81 -5.29 -8.27
C ASP A 173 5.77 -4.51 -9.06
N LEU A 174 6.13 -3.33 -9.54
CA LEU A 174 5.33 -2.43 -10.38
C LEU A 174 5.80 -2.45 -11.84
N SER A 175 6.61 -3.44 -12.23
CA SER A 175 7.12 -3.49 -13.59
C SER A 175 5.99 -3.59 -14.61
N ASN A 176 6.11 -2.82 -15.71
CA ASN A 176 5.09 -2.66 -16.73
C ASN A 176 3.74 -2.10 -16.24
N ALA A 177 3.62 -1.63 -14.99
CA ALA A 177 2.39 -1.04 -14.49
C ALA A 177 2.11 0.34 -15.11
N ASN A 178 0.83 0.67 -15.26
CA ASN A 178 0.42 1.98 -15.74
C ASN A 178 -0.04 2.88 -14.57
N LEU A 179 0.80 3.82 -14.18
CA LEU A 179 0.61 4.78 -13.08
C LEU A 179 0.29 6.20 -13.60
N TRP A 180 -0.19 6.33 -14.84
CA TRP A 180 -0.50 7.63 -15.42
C TRP A 180 -1.47 8.43 -14.54
N GLY A 181 -1.04 9.63 -14.10
CA GLY A 181 -1.83 10.52 -13.27
C GLY A 181 -2.09 10.00 -11.84
N ALA A 182 -1.40 8.96 -11.38
CA ALA A 182 -1.56 8.45 -10.03
C ALA A 182 -0.99 9.41 -8.97
N ASP A 183 -1.63 9.47 -7.81
CA ASP A 183 -1.16 10.23 -6.63
C ASP A 183 -0.32 9.33 -5.71
N LEU A 184 1.01 9.45 -5.80
CA LEU A 184 1.99 8.70 -5.01
C LEU A 184 2.62 9.56 -3.90
N ARG A 185 2.01 10.69 -3.55
CA ARG A 185 2.59 11.61 -2.55
C ARG A 185 2.84 10.92 -1.22
N GLY A 186 4.09 11.01 -0.77
CA GLY A 186 4.51 10.39 0.49
C GLY A 186 4.46 8.87 0.51
N ALA A 187 4.33 8.20 -0.63
CA ALA A 187 4.38 6.74 -0.73
C ALA A 187 5.79 6.21 -0.44
N ASN A 188 5.88 5.06 0.20
CA ASN A 188 7.14 4.35 0.39
C ASN A 188 7.35 3.36 -0.76
N LEU A 189 8.19 3.71 -1.72
CA LEU A 189 8.59 2.90 -2.88
C LEU A 189 9.98 2.25 -2.71
N ARG A 190 10.49 2.22 -1.48
CA ARG A 190 11.84 1.71 -1.21
C ARG A 190 12.02 0.28 -1.72
N GLY A 191 12.99 0.09 -2.62
CA GLY A 191 13.27 -1.20 -3.24
C GLY A 191 12.19 -1.70 -4.20
N ALA A 192 11.21 -0.89 -4.56
CA ALA A 192 10.20 -1.26 -5.54
C ALA A 192 10.79 -1.37 -6.96
N ASN A 193 10.27 -2.31 -7.74
CA ASN A 193 10.62 -2.48 -9.15
C ASN A 193 9.63 -1.68 -10.02
N LEU A 194 10.08 -0.56 -10.57
CA LEU A 194 9.31 0.31 -11.49
C LEU A 194 9.76 0.16 -12.96
N ARG A 195 10.46 -0.92 -13.28
CA ARG A 195 10.96 -1.14 -14.65
C ARG A 195 9.79 -1.10 -15.65
N ASP A 196 9.97 -0.32 -16.72
CA ASP A 196 8.97 -0.16 -17.78
C ASP A 196 7.60 0.33 -17.30
N ALA A 197 7.48 0.87 -16.07
CA ALA A 197 6.26 1.48 -15.57
C ALA A 197 6.01 2.84 -16.22
N ASN A 198 4.73 3.17 -16.47
CA ASN A 198 4.32 4.48 -16.97
C ASN A 198 3.99 5.41 -15.80
N LEU A 199 4.86 6.35 -15.49
CA LEU A 199 4.71 7.37 -14.44
C LEU A 199 4.28 8.74 -14.97
N ARG A 200 3.86 8.84 -16.22
CA ARG A 200 3.47 10.12 -16.81
C ARG A 200 2.39 10.80 -15.96
N ASP A 201 2.59 12.07 -15.68
CA ASP A 201 1.68 12.93 -14.89
C ASP A 201 1.42 12.42 -13.45
N ALA A 202 2.14 11.40 -12.96
CA ALA A 202 2.06 10.96 -11.58
C ALA A 202 2.69 11.97 -10.60
N ASP A 203 2.16 12.07 -9.39
CA ASP A 203 2.71 12.93 -8.33
C ASP A 203 3.48 12.08 -7.30
N LEU A 204 4.81 12.13 -7.36
CA LEU A 204 5.74 11.45 -6.46
C LEU A 204 6.31 12.36 -5.35
N SER A 205 5.73 13.54 -5.14
CA SER A 205 6.23 14.49 -4.13
C SER A 205 6.28 13.86 -2.74
N GLY A 206 7.44 13.88 -2.10
CA GLY A 206 7.67 13.25 -0.80
C GLY A 206 7.70 11.72 -0.80
N ALA A 207 7.67 11.06 -1.95
CA ALA A 207 7.83 9.62 -2.04
C ALA A 207 9.27 9.19 -1.71
N ASP A 208 9.43 8.01 -1.12
CA ASP A 208 10.72 7.37 -0.87
C ASP A 208 11.02 6.33 -1.96
N LEU A 209 11.98 6.64 -2.84
CA LEU A 209 12.44 5.77 -3.93
C LEU A 209 13.81 5.13 -3.66
N ASP A 210 14.29 5.11 -2.43
CA ASP A 210 15.57 4.51 -2.10
C ASP A 210 15.62 3.05 -2.56
N TYR A 211 16.69 2.69 -3.27
CA TYR A 211 16.90 1.36 -3.86
C TYR A 211 15.83 0.91 -4.86
N SER A 212 14.92 1.78 -5.30
CA SER A 212 13.95 1.45 -6.34
C SER A 212 14.61 1.42 -7.72
N CYS A 213 14.05 0.62 -8.61
CA CYS A 213 14.43 0.60 -10.03
C CYS A 213 13.49 1.52 -10.80
N CYS A 214 13.96 2.71 -11.20
CA CYS A 214 13.16 3.66 -11.97
C CYS A 214 13.11 3.29 -13.46
N PRO A 215 11.98 3.58 -14.16
CA PRO A 215 11.91 3.39 -15.60
C PRO A 215 12.78 4.41 -16.33
N LEU A 216 13.53 3.96 -17.33
CA LEU A 216 14.45 4.79 -18.15
C LEU A 216 13.91 5.12 -19.55
N TRP A 217 12.60 4.95 -19.80
CA TRP A 217 12.00 5.20 -21.11
C TRP A 217 11.11 6.45 -21.14
N CYS A 218 10.81 6.96 -22.33
CA CYS A 218 10.10 8.24 -22.51
C CYS A 218 8.69 8.30 -21.86
N GLY A 219 8.05 7.16 -21.59
CA GLY A 219 6.74 7.12 -20.93
C GLY A 219 6.76 7.51 -19.45
N SER A 220 7.95 7.63 -18.83
CA SER A 220 8.12 8.05 -17.43
C SER A 220 8.37 9.55 -17.26
N LEU A 221 8.45 10.30 -18.34
CA LEU A 221 8.67 11.74 -18.27
C LEU A 221 7.41 12.45 -17.79
N HIS A 222 7.59 13.64 -17.17
CA HIS A 222 6.53 14.52 -16.67
C HIS A 222 5.85 14.07 -15.35
N PHE A 223 6.49 13.27 -14.50
CA PHE A 223 6.02 13.10 -13.13
C PHE A 223 6.42 14.29 -12.25
N LYS A 224 5.64 14.56 -11.21
CA LYS A 224 5.99 15.59 -10.21
C LYS A 224 6.93 15.02 -9.16
N ALA A 225 7.99 15.74 -8.86
CA ALA A 225 8.98 15.42 -7.85
C ALA A 225 9.20 16.64 -6.94
N ASP A 226 9.48 16.39 -5.68
CA ASP A 226 10.03 17.42 -4.79
C ASP A 226 11.57 17.54 -4.97
N LYS A 227 12.16 18.51 -4.24
CA LYS A 227 13.61 18.75 -4.31
C LYS A 227 14.42 17.53 -3.88
N ARG A 228 13.96 16.76 -2.86
CA ARG A 228 14.65 15.56 -2.37
C ARG A 228 14.77 14.50 -3.44
N LEU A 229 13.65 14.20 -4.10
CA LEU A 229 13.62 13.21 -5.19
C LEU A 229 14.41 13.70 -6.40
N ALA A 230 14.31 14.98 -6.75
CA ALA A 230 15.09 15.55 -7.86
C ALA A 230 16.61 15.47 -7.59
N CYS A 231 17.08 15.72 -6.36
CA CYS A 231 18.49 15.53 -6.00
C CYS A 231 18.92 14.06 -6.10
N GLN A 232 18.07 13.12 -5.67
CA GLN A 232 18.32 11.69 -5.77
C GLN A 232 18.51 11.25 -7.24
N LEU A 233 17.60 11.66 -8.11
CA LEU A 233 17.68 11.36 -9.54
C LEU A 233 18.93 11.98 -10.20
N ALA A 234 19.24 13.23 -9.86
CA ALA A 234 20.45 13.92 -10.33
C ALA A 234 21.72 13.20 -9.85
N TYR A 235 21.74 12.75 -8.58
CA TYR A 235 22.88 11.98 -8.05
C TYR A 235 23.09 10.66 -8.83
N HIS A 236 22.04 9.91 -9.08
CA HIS A 236 22.13 8.67 -9.87
C HIS A 236 22.56 8.93 -11.30
N LEU A 237 22.03 10.01 -11.93
CA LEU A 237 22.46 10.41 -13.26
C LEU A 237 23.96 10.74 -13.28
N CYS A 238 24.43 11.52 -12.32
CA CYS A 238 25.85 11.92 -12.21
C CYS A 238 26.78 10.76 -11.82
N SER A 239 26.25 9.65 -11.31
CA SER A 239 27.02 8.46 -10.93
C SER A 239 27.25 7.50 -12.11
N MET A 240 26.59 7.70 -13.25
CA MET A 240 26.81 6.87 -14.45
C MET A 240 28.17 7.12 -15.04
N GLN A 241 28.85 6.06 -15.50
CA GLN A 241 30.09 6.15 -16.25
C GLN A 241 29.78 6.38 -17.74
N CYS A 242 30.22 7.50 -18.28
CA CYS A 242 30.07 7.85 -19.69
C CYS A 242 31.20 8.81 -20.10
N ASP A 243 31.92 8.47 -21.13
CA ASP A 243 33.09 9.23 -21.60
C ASP A 243 32.74 10.31 -22.64
N ASP A 244 31.43 10.53 -22.88
CA ASP A 244 30.95 11.55 -23.80
C ASP A 244 31.16 12.96 -23.21
N ALA A 245 31.80 13.85 -23.98
CA ALA A 245 32.15 15.20 -23.50
C ALA A 245 30.93 16.06 -23.14
N ASP A 246 29.81 15.94 -23.86
CA ASP A 246 28.58 16.70 -23.56
C ASP A 246 27.94 16.16 -22.28
N TYR A 247 27.97 14.84 -22.05
CA TYR A 247 27.54 14.26 -20.79
C TYR A 247 28.39 14.76 -19.61
N ILE A 248 29.72 14.75 -19.72
CA ILE A 248 30.64 15.22 -18.66
C ILE A 248 30.37 16.69 -18.33
N LYS A 249 30.20 17.53 -19.34
CA LYS A 249 29.87 18.95 -19.17
C LYS A 249 28.52 19.15 -18.45
N MET A 250 27.47 18.44 -18.88
CA MET A 250 26.15 18.47 -18.24
C MET A 250 26.25 17.95 -16.81
N ARG A 251 26.89 16.80 -16.57
CA ARG A 251 27.10 16.21 -15.26
C ARG A 251 27.77 17.19 -14.31
N ASN A 252 28.88 17.82 -14.70
CA ASN A 252 29.60 18.76 -13.87
C ASN A 252 28.76 20.03 -13.56
N SER A 253 27.89 20.46 -14.48
CA SER A 253 27.04 21.63 -14.28
C SER A 253 25.95 21.42 -13.20
N ILE A 254 25.51 20.18 -12.94
CA ILE A 254 24.46 19.85 -11.95
C ILE A 254 25.02 19.18 -10.69
N LEU A 255 26.33 19.02 -10.59
CA LEU A 255 26.98 18.26 -9.52
C LEU A 255 26.65 18.79 -8.11
N GLY A 256 26.70 20.11 -7.94
CA GLY A 256 26.36 20.74 -6.65
C GLY A 256 24.92 20.50 -6.23
N PHE A 257 23.99 20.37 -7.18
CA PHE A 257 22.60 20.00 -6.89
C PHE A 257 22.49 18.51 -6.56
N ALA A 258 23.16 17.64 -7.32
CA ALA A 258 23.18 16.20 -7.10
C ALA A 258 23.73 15.84 -5.70
N ASN A 259 24.80 16.52 -5.27
CA ASN A 259 25.41 16.32 -3.94
C ASN A 259 24.55 16.81 -2.75
N GLN A 260 23.38 17.40 -2.99
CA GLN A 260 22.37 17.63 -1.96
C GLN A 260 21.51 16.38 -1.70
N PHE A 261 21.82 15.25 -2.33
CA PHE A 261 21.17 13.96 -2.07
C PHE A 261 21.30 13.57 -0.59
N HIS A 262 20.18 13.20 0.04
CA HIS A 262 20.08 12.98 1.48
C HIS A 262 20.93 11.81 2.02
N ARG A 263 21.48 10.98 1.15
CA ARG A 263 22.38 9.87 1.50
C ARG A 263 23.80 10.07 0.95
N VAL A 264 24.18 11.30 0.62
CA VAL A 264 25.54 11.59 0.09
C VAL A 264 26.63 11.13 1.07
N ASP A 265 26.39 11.22 2.37
CA ASP A 265 27.33 10.76 3.42
C ASP A 265 27.57 9.25 3.38
N GLU A 266 26.58 8.47 2.95
CA GLU A 266 26.67 6.99 2.80
C GLU A 266 27.24 6.59 1.43
N CYS A 267 26.87 7.32 0.37
CA CYS A 267 27.22 6.98 -1.01
C CYS A 267 28.50 7.65 -1.51
N GLY A 268 28.98 8.67 -0.82
CA GLY A 268 30.11 9.50 -1.17
C GLY A 268 29.73 10.72 -2.00
N GLU A 269 30.49 11.79 -1.84
CA GLU A 269 30.34 13.02 -2.64
C GLU A 269 30.90 12.80 -4.05
N LEU A 270 30.11 13.19 -5.05
CA LEU A 270 30.52 13.15 -6.43
C LEU A 270 31.47 14.32 -6.75
N LYS A 271 32.56 14.05 -7.47
CA LYS A 271 33.55 15.04 -7.88
C LYS A 271 33.46 15.32 -9.37
N GLU A 272 33.97 16.49 -9.80
CA GLU A 272 34.08 16.82 -11.21
C GLU A 272 34.99 15.83 -11.95
N TRP A 273 34.66 15.59 -13.20
CA TRP A 273 35.50 14.85 -14.13
C TRP A 273 36.20 15.82 -15.08
N GLU A 274 37.44 15.51 -15.39
CA GLU A 274 38.19 16.22 -16.43
C GLU A 274 37.67 15.82 -17.81
N ILE A 275 37.59 16.79 -18.74
CA ILE A 275 37.15 16.60 -20.12
C ILE A 275 38.37 16.25 -20.97
#